data_173e19414421a7a934a57afabd5c2afb
#
_entry.id   173e19414421a7a934a57afabd5c2afb
#
_cell.length_a   1.000
_cell.length_b   1.000
_cell.length_c   1.000
_cell.angle_alpha   90.00
_cell.angle_beta   90.00
_cell.angle_gamma   90.00
#
_symmetry.space_group_name_H-M   'P 1'
#
loop_
_entity.id
_entity.type
_entity.pdbx_description
1 polymer ?
#
loop_
_entity_poly.entity_id
_entity_poly.type
_entity_poly.pdbx_seq_one_letter_code
_entity_poly.pdbx_strand_id
1 'polypeptide(L)'
;MSAPPTIGELLRHAAREDPDADAFRYRDERLRYRDWDALADRLGAGLWARGVRPGDVVALLLPSTPLYLVAYLAVARLGAVTTGVNVRYRRTEVAHVLARAGARLLLGVARWHDADFRTMVEAL
;
A
#
# COMPACT_ATOMS: atom_id res chain seq x y z
N MET A 1 -22.57 6.21 21.77
CA MET A 1 -21.90 5.05 21.08
C MET A 1 -20.86 5.60 20.13
N SER A 2 -19.62 5.21 20.30
CA SER A 2 -18.55 5.65 19.41
C SER A 2 -18.58 4.85 18.10
N ALA A 3 -18.09 5.47 17.03
CA ALA A 3 -17.94 4.77 15.75
C ALA A 3 -16.91 3.64 15.88
N PRO A 4 -17.04 2.56 15.09
CA PRO A 4 -16.03 1.50 15.08
C PRO A 4 -14.70 2.07 14.57
N PRO A 5 -13.56 1.49 15.02
CA PRO A 5 -12.26 1.96 14.57
C PRO A 5 -12.03 1.67 13.09
N THR A 6 -11.27 2.54 12.45
CA THR A 6 -10.80 2.31 11.07
C THR A 6 -9.65 1.29 11.07
N ILE A 7 -9.33 0.77 9.88
CA ILE A 7 -8.19 -0.13 9.73
C ILE A 7 -6.88 0.55 10.19
N GLY A 8 -6.70 1.81 9.84
CA GLY A 8 -5.52 2.57 10.25
C GLY A 8 -5.42 2.73 11.77
N GLU A 9 -6.55 2.97 12.42
CA GLU A 9 -6.60 3.08 13.89
C GLU A 9 -6.32 1.75 14.57
N LEU A 10 -6.77 0.63 14.00
CA LEU A 10 -6.49 -0.70 14.53
C LEU A 10 -5.00 -1.01 14.58
N LEU A 11 -4.27 -0.66 13.52
CA LEU A 11 -2.82 -0.86 13.50
C LEU A 11 -2.15 0.00 14.56
N ARG A 12 -2.54 1.26 14.70
CA ARG A 12 -1.98 2.14 15.73
C ARG A 12 -2.24 1.61 17.13
N HIS A 13 -3.42 1.10 17.36
CA HIS A 13 -3.77 0.49 18.64
C HIS A 13 -2.90 -0.75 18.92
N ALA A 14 -2.75 -1.65 17.96
CA ALA A 14 -1.91 -2.83 18.10
C ALA A 14 -0.45 -2.47 18.39
N ALA A 15 0.06 -1.42 17.73
CA ALA A 15 1.42 -0.95 17.94
C ALA A 15 1.64 -0.36 19.33
N ARG A 16 0.61 0.19 19.95
CA ARG A 16 0.68 0.69 21.33
C ARG A 16 0.57 -0.43 22.36
N GLU A 17 -0.31 -1.39 22.11
CA GLU A 17 -0.56 -2.50 23.05
C GLU A 17 0.60 -3.49 23.09
N ASP A 18 1.16 -3.84 21.96
CA ASP A 18 2.25 -4.80 21.88
C ASP A 18 3.22 -4.46 20.74
N PRO A 19 4.03 -3.39 20.93
CA PRO A 19 4.89 -2.88 19.86
C PRO A 19 5.95 -3.86 19.37
N ASP A 20 6.40 -4.76 20.23
CA ASP A 20 7.48 -5.69 19.89
C ASP A 20 7.00 -7.03 19.35
N ALA A 21 5.69 -7.27 19.34
CA ALA A 21 5.13 -8.49 18.76
C ALA A 21 5.33 -8.50 17.24
N ASP A 22 5.52 -9.69 16.70
CA ASP A 22 5.59 -9.88 15.25
C ASP A 22 4.20 -9.64 14.64
N ALA A 23 4.11 -8.68 13.75
CA ALA A 23 2.88 -8.49 12.97
C ALA A 23 2.82 -9.52 11.85
N PHE A 24 3.94 -9.74 11.18
CA PHE A 24 4.06 -10.79 10.17
C PHE A 24 5.52 -11.07 9.85
N ARG A 25 5.74 -12.23 9.21
CA ARG A 25 7.05 -12.66 8.75
C ARG A 25 7.01 -12.95 7.27
N TYR A 26 8.10 -12.66 6.59
CA TYR A 26 8.28 -12.94 5.18
C TYR A 26 9.72 -13.39 4.96
N ARG A 27 9.90 -14.69 4.64
CA ARG A 27 11.23 -15.30 4.54
C ARG A 27 12.02 -15.09 5.85
N ASP A 28 13.19 -14.46 5.80
CA ASP A 28 14.00 -14.18 6.99
C ASP A 28 13.69 -12.83 7.63
N GLU A 29 12.77 -12.07 7.03
CA GLU A 29 12.35 -10.78 7.56
C GLU A 29 11.18 -10.94 8.51
N ARG A 30 11.20 -10.15 9.56
CA ARG A 30 10.06 -10.01 10.45
C ARG A 30 9.73 -8.53 10.58
N LEU A 31 8.46 -8.23 10.59
CA LEU A 31 7.97 -6.88 10.82
C LEU A 31 7.16 -6.87 12.11
N ARG A 32 7.61 -6.08 13.09
CA ARG A 32 6.87 -5.89 14.34
C ARG A 32 5.80 -4.84 14.15
N TYR A 33 4.82 -4.80 15.03
CA TYR A 33 3.77 -3.79 14.96
C TYR A 33 4.33 -2.37 14.98
N ARG A 34 5.36 -2.08 15.80
CA ARG A 34 6.01 -0.76 15.82
C ARG A 34 6.63 -0.39 14.48
N ASP A 35 7.23 -1.36 13.81
CA ASP A 35 7.89 -1.12 12.52
C ASP A 35 6.86 -0.82 11.44
N TRP A 36 5.80 -1.61 11.40
CA TRP A 36 4.70 -1.42 10.46
C TRP A 36 4.02 -0.06 10.66
N ASP A 37 3.74 0.29 11.90
CA ASP A 37 3.15 1.59 12.27
C ASP A 37 4.00 2.76 11.78
N ALA A 38 5.31 2.72 12.05
CA ALA A 38 6.24 3.78 11.65
C ALA A 38 6.39 3.88 10.13
N LEU A 39 6.52 2.73 9.45
CA LEU A 39 6.65 2.70 7.99
C LEU A 39 5.37 3.18 7.30
N ALA A 40 4.21 2.82 7.81
CA ALA A 40 2.94 3.30 7.28
C ALA A 40 2.80 4.82 7.42
N ASP A 41 3.24 5.40 8.54
CA ASP A 41 3.24 6.85 8.72
C ASP A 41 4.18 7.54 7.74
N ARG A 42 5.38 7.00 7.55
CA ARG A 42 6.36 7.59 6.62
C ARG A 42 5.89 7.55 5.18
N LEU A 43 5.37 6.41 4.75
CA LEU A 43 4.83 6.28 3.39
C LEU A 43 3.59 7.15 3.22
N GLY A 44 2.72 7.20 4.22
CA GLY A 44 1.54 8.07 4.21
C GLY A 44 1.90 9.53 4.04
N ALA A 45 2.93 10.00 4.73
CA ALA A 45 3.43 11.38 4.58
C ALA A 45 3.93 11.64 3.16
N GLY A 46 4.63 10.68 2.56
CA GLY A 46 5.08 10.78 1.17
C GLY A 46 3.94 10.82 0.16
N LEU A 47 2.91 10.02 0.38
CA LEU A 47 1.71 10.02 -0.47
C LEU A 47 0.95 11.35 -0.35
N TRP A 48 0.80 11.85 0.86
CA TRP A 48 0.18 13.16 1.10
C TRP A 48 0.94 14.27 0.38
N ALA A 49 2.27 14.25 0.45
CA ALA A 49 3.11 15.24 -0.23
C ALA A 49 2.95 15.18 -1.76
N ARG A 50 2.55 14.02 -2.29
CA ARG A 50 2.24 13.85 -3.71
C ARG A 50 0.79 14.15 -4.07
N GLY A 51 0.03 14.65 -3.13
CA GLY A 51 -1.33 15.10 -3.39
C GLY A 51 -2.44 14.10 -3.11
N VAL A 52 -2.14 12.94 -2.54
CA VAL A 52 -3.18 11.96 -2.17
C VAL A 52 -4.00 12.50 -1.02
N ARG A 53 -5.33 12.45 -1.16
CA ARG A 53 -6.29 12.98 -0.18
C ARG A 53 -7.38 11.93 0.10
N PRO A 54 -8.15 12.10 1.17
CA PRO A 54 -9.28 11.19 1.46
C PRO A 54 -10.18 11.02 0.24
N GLY A 55 -10.56 9.78 -0.02
CA GLY A 55 -11.39 9.42 -1.18
C GLY A 55 -10.63 9.14 -2.46
N ASP A 56 -9.37 9.54 -2.56
CA ASP A 56 -8.56 9.24 -3.73
C ASP A 56 -8.30 7.73 -3.83
N VAL A 57 -8.14 7.25 -5.05
CA VAL A 57 -7.81 5.84 -5.31
C VAL A 57 -6.31 5.73 -5.61
N VAL A 58 -5.64 4.87 -4.87
CA VAL A 58 -4.23 4.52 -5.08
C VAL A 58 -4.15 3.07 -5.54
N ALA A 59 -3.61 2.85 -6.72
CA ALA A 59 -3.41 1.52 -7.26
C ALA A 59 -2.11 0.93 -6.73
N LEU A 60 -2.14 -0.34 -6.32
CA LEU A 60 -0.97 -1.04 -5.79
C LEU A 60 -0.54 -2.13 -6.77
N LEU A 61 0.54 -1.87 -7.51
CA LEU A 61 1.20 -2.87 -8.36
C LEU A 61 2.39 -3.42 -7.60
N LEU A 62 2.09 -4.20 -6.58
CA LEU A 62 3.06 -4.72 -5.62
C LEU A 62 2.90 -6.23 -5.47
N PRO A 63 4.01 -6.97 -5.36
CA PRO A 63 3.92 -8.38 -4.99
C PRO A 63 3.50 -8.52 -3.52
N SER A 64 3.09 -9.73 -3.14
CA SER A 64 2.66 -10.04 -1.77
C SER A 64 3.86 -10.12 -0.83
N THR A 65 4.45 -8.98 -0.53
CA THR A 65 5.60 -8.79 0.36
C THR A 65 5.22 -7.83 1.48
N PRO A 66 6.11 -7.63 2.48
CA PRO A 66 5.86 -6.65 3.54
C PRO A 66 5.50 -5.25 3.02
N LEU A 67 6.09 -4.83 1.91
CA LEU A 67 5.80 -3.53 1.32
C LEU A 67 4.31 -3.36 0.96
N TYR A 68 3.64 -4.44 0.52
CA TYR A 68 2.21 -4.38 0.21
C TYR A 68 1.40 -3.98 1.44
N LEU A 69 1.69 -4.61 2.58
CA LEU A 69 0.97 -4.31 3.82
C LEU A 69 1.28 -2.92 4.35
N VAL A 70 2.51 -2.46 4.21
CA VAL A 70 2.89 -1.08 4.56
C VAL A 70 2.10 -0.09 3.70
N ALA A 71 2.07 -0.32 2.40
CA ALA A 71 1.36 0.56 1.46
C ALA A 71 -0.16 0.57 1.74
N TYR A 72 -0.73 -0.61 1.97
CA TYR A 72 -2.16 -0.75 2.27
C TYR A 72 -2.56 0.10 3.49
N LEU A 73 -1.80 -0.01 4.57
CA LEU A 73 -2.10 0.74 5.79
C LEU A 73 -1.80 2.24 5.65
N ALA A 74 -0.75 2.60 4.91
CA ALA A 74 -0.45 4.00 4.64
C ALA A 74 -1.61 4.70 3.92
N VAL A 75 -2.15 4.04 2.88
CA VAL A 75 -3.29 4.57 2.12
C VAL A 75 -4.53 4.64 3.01
N ALA A 76 -4.79 3.59 3.78
CA ALA A 76 -5.95 3.54 4.69
C ALA A 76 -5.92 4.69 5.70
N ARG A 77 -4.75 5.03 6.24
CA ARG A 77 -4.60 6.13 7.21
C ARG A 77 -4.93 7.50 6.63
N LEU A 78 -4.75 7.66 5.33
CA LEU A 78 -5.12 8.90 4.65
C LEU A 78 -6.61 8.99 4.33
N GLY A 79 -7.38 7.95 4.61
CA GLY A 79 -8.77 7.87 4.18
C GLY A 79 -8.91 7.65 2.67
N ALA A 80 -7.85 7.26 2.01
CA ALA A 80 -7.84 6.93 0.60
C ALA A 80 -8.20 5.45 0.38
N VAL A 81 -8.41 5.07 -0.87
CA VAL A 81 -8.88 3.74 -1.25
C VAL A 81 -7.79 3.03 -2.05
N THR A 82 -7.53 1.78 -1.73
CA THR A 82 -6.61 0.96 -2.53
C THR A 82 -7.36 0.18 -3.60
N THR A 83 -6.72 0.03 -4.76
CA THR A 83 -7.11 -0.96 -5.74
C THR A 83 -5.90 -1.82 -6.05
N GLY A 84 -6.03 -3.14 -5.90
CA GLY A 84 -4.96 -4.09 -6.18
C GLY A 84 -4.81 -4.31 -7.67
N VAL A 85 -3.57 -4.31 -8.14
CA VAL A 85 -3.23 -4.65 -9.53
C VAL A 85 -2.37 -5.91 -9.51
N ASN A 86 -2.83 -6.95 -10.17
CA ASN A 86 -2.12 -8.22 -10.19
C ASN A 86 -0.76 -8.07 -10.86
N VAL A 87 0.29 -8.55 -10.21
CA VAL A 87 1.65 -8.47 -10.75
C VAL A 87 1.86 -9.29 -12.04
N ARG A 88 0.92 -10.18 -12.38
CA ARG A 88 0.92 -10.90 -13.64
C ARG A 88 0.30 -10.12 -14.79
N TYR A 89 -0.38 -9.04 -14.50
CA TYR A 89 -0.96 -8.18 -15.53
C TYR A 89 0.14 -7.51 -16.34
N ARG A 90 -0.19 -7.22 -17.60
CA ARG A 90 0.69 -6.47 -18.48
C ARG A 90 -0.02 -5.18 -18.89
N ARG A 91 0.57 -4.46 -19.81
CA ARG A 91 0.19 -3.11 -20.17
C ARG A 91 -1.32 -2.92 -20.35
N THR A 92 -1.97 -3.79 -21.12
CA THR A 92 -3.40 -3.64 -21.42
C THR A 92 -4.27 -3.78 -20.18
N GLU A 93 -4.03 -4.82 -19.38
CA GLU A 93 -4.80 -5.07 -18.17
C GLU A 93 -4.55 -3.99 -17.13
N VAL A 94 -3.30 -3.56 -16.96
CA VAL A 94 -2.95 -2.49 -16.01
C VAL A 94 -3.64 -1.19 -16.41
N ALA A 95 -3.56 -0.79 -17.68
CA ALA A 95 -4.23 0.40 -18.18
C ALA A 95 -5.74 0.35 -17.93
N HIS A 96 -6.36 -0.81 -18.16
CA HIS A 96 -7.79 -1.00 -17.92
C HIS A 96 -8.15 -0.82 -16.43
N VAL A 97 -7.40 -1.45 -15.53
CA VAL A 97 -7.65 -1.34 -14.08
C VAL A 97 -7.50 0.11 -13.62
N LEU A 98 -6.45 0.79 -14.03
CA LEU A 98 -6.21 2.19 -13.65
C LEU A 98 -7.34 3.10 -14.10
N ALA A 99 -7.79 2.93 -15.33
CA ALA A 99 -8.87 3.73 -15.88
C ALA A 99 -10.21 3.45 -15.18
N ARG A 100 -10.55 2.17 -14.98
CA ARG A 100 -11.80 1.76 -14.34
C ARG A 100 -11.88 2.20 -12.88
N ALA A 101 -10.77 2.12 -12.16
CA ALA A 101 -10.71 2.51 -10.76
C ALA A 101 -10.62 4.02 -10.56
N GLY A 102 -10.30 4.76 -11.59
CA GLY A 102 -10.02 6.19 -11.46
C GLY A 102 -8.81 6.45 -10.58
N ALA A 103 -7.77 5.65 -10.74
CA ALA A 103 -6.59 5.74 -9.89
C ALA A 103 -5.88 7.08 -10.08
N ARG A 104 -5.65 7.77 -8.97
CA ARG A 104 -4.91 9.02 -8.94
C ARG A 104 -3.40 8.78 -8.96
N LEU A 105 -2.95 7.69 -8.34
CA LEU A 105 -1.55 7.38 -8.19
C LEU A 105 -1.36 5.87 -8.27
N LEU A 106 -0.28 5.45 -8.89
CA LEU A 106 0.14 4.05 -8.90
C LEU A 106 1.40 3.91 -8.06
N LEU A 107 1.33 3.04 -7.08
CA LEU A 107 2.46 2.68 -6.24
C LEU A 107 2.90 1.26 -6.59
N GLY A 108 4.16 1.09 -6.94
CA GLY A 108 4.65 -0.21 -7.37
C GLY A 108 6.15 -0.37 -7.20
N VAL A 109 6.64 -1.55 -7.55
CA VAL A 109 8.07 -1.83 -7.65
C VAL A 109 8.51 -1.73 -9.12
N ALA A 110 9.77 -1.36 -9.33
CA ALA A 110 10.29 -1.20 -10.69
C ALA A 110 10.39 -2.54 -11.42
N ARG A 111 10.73 -3.60 -10.70
CA ARG A 111 10.90 -4.94 -11.26
C ARG A 111 10.38 -6.00 -10.30
N TRP A 112 9.85 -7.07 -10.88
CA TRP A 112 9.46 -8.27 -10.15
C TRP A 112 9.67 -9.48 -11.05
N HIS A 113 10.56 -10.39 -10.65
CA HIS A 113 11.01 -11.51 -11.50
C HIS A 113 11.54 -10.97 -12.84
N ASP A 114 10.97 -11.43 -13.96
CA ASP A 114 11.34 -11.00 -15.31
C ASP A 114 10.55 -9.78 -15.80
N ALA A 115 9.59 -9.30 -15.01
CA ALA A 115 8.76 -8.18 -15.40
C ALA A 115 9.42 -6.83 -15.08
N ASP A 116 9.49 -5.95 -16.07
CA ASP A 116 9.96 -4.58 -15.93
C ASP A 116 8.73 -3.66 -15.85
N PHE A 117 8.24 -3.45 -14.64
CA PHE A 117 7.05 -2.64 -14.42
C PHE A 117 7.30 -1.16 -14.70
N ARG A 118 8.51 -0.69 -14.46
CA ARG A 118 8.84 0.71 -14.71
C ARG A 118 8.65 1.04 -16.19
N THR A 119 9.26 0.26 -17.08
CA THR A 119 9.13 0.47 -18.52
C THR A 119 7.68 0.32 -18.97
N MET A 120 6.97 -0.66 -18.44
CA MET A 120 5.56 -0.88 -18.77
C MET A 120 4.70 0.32 -18.38
N VAL A 121 4.87 0.87 -17.20
CA VAL A 121 4.09 2.01 -16.71
C VAL A 121 4.41 3.28 -17.49
N GLU A 122 5.69 3.52 -17.81
CA GLU A 122 6.11 4.67 -18.61
C GLU A 122 5.51 4.65 -20.03
N ALA A 123 5.11 3.48 -20.51
CA ALA A 123 4.49 3.31 -21.82
C ALA A 123 2.96 3.45 -21.83
N LEU A 124 2.34 3.65 -20.69
CA LEU A 124 0.87 3.76 -20.58
C LEU A 124 0.29 5.05 -21.15
#